data_6c8b75d53bfb582618316372260a7586
#
_entry.id   6c8b75d53bfb582618316372260a7586
#
_cell.length_a   1.000
_cell.length_b   1.000
_cell.length_c   1.000
_cell.angle_alpha   90.00
_cell.angle_beta   90.00
_cell.angle_gamma   90.00
#
_symmetry.space_group_name_H-M   'P 1'
#
loop_
_entity.id
_entity.type
_entity.pdbx_description
1 polymer ?
#
loop_
_entity_poly.entity_id
_entity_poly.type
_entity_poly.pdbx_seq_one_letter_code
_entity_poly.pdbx_strand_id
1 'polypeptide(L)'
;MKNHKYNKNHNYFKQWSNEMAYVLGFFCADGHLATSQNVIYIQLHRKDDHILKNFIKFFNYEGPLHYRQNSNTVQFSISSEEITKDLVNFGLTRHKSQELKWVEQIPEQFIPHFVRGYFDGDGHIGLAQAHNPNDKKLIVKLVSTLPFIQRLKSEFEKYYGSECGSIKDNKTYFELVYTGSNHTNSFLDWIYKDSTYETRLKRKYEIYSNFINKEDYLEQTVKIDFDLAEKIRNDFKNGLNTNELSLKYNVNRCSIKPIVDNITHTKEDNRDVRSKLYVEAWGETKHYLDWLKDERCLVDKNTLYDRLFRRNAPPEIAMTIQPDKGKTSWVNPDSKKKTHLFEYEGEEKSILAWSKDERCNFNYQKLKYRLLKLGMNLGEALKES
;
A
#
# COMPACT_ATOMS: atom_id res chain seq x y z
N MET A 1 38.84 -18.75 33.54
CA MET A 1 38.58 -18.01 32.26
C MET A 1 37.98 -18.99 31.27
N LYS A 2 36.73 -18.78 30.82
CA LYS A 2 36.17 -19.59 29.74
C LYS A 2 36.90 -19.17 28.44
N ASN A 3 37.65 -20.12 27.89
CA ASN A 3 38.36 -19.89 26.58
C ASN A 3 37.26 -19.65 25.51
N HIS A 4 37.05 -18.38 25.17
CA HIS A 4 36.22 -18.05 24.03
C HIS A 4 37.01 -18.43 22.75
N LYS A 5 36.50 -19.42 22.03
CA LYS A 5 37.10 -20.04 20.87
C LYS A 5 37.49 -19.05 19.75
N TYR A 6 36.79 -17.89 19.66
CA TYR A 6 36.99 -16.90 18.62
C TYR A 6 37.01 -15.49 19.20
N ASN A 7 37.85 -14.62 18.67
CA ASN A 7 37.88 -13.20 19.00
C ASN A 7 36.59 -12.50 18.55
N LYS A 8 36.22 -11.44 19.27
CA LYS A 8 35.07 -10.61 19.00
C LYS A 8 35.12 -9.31 19.79
N ASN A 9 34.38 -8.31 19.32
CA ASN A 9 34.15 -7.10 20.10
C ASN A 9 33.06 -7.32 21.15
N HIS A 10 33.47 -7.59 22.38
CA HIS A 10 32.55 -7.75 23.50
C HIS A 10 31.77 -6.46 23.85
N ASN A 11 32.33 -5.30 23.51
CA ASN A 11 31.78 -3.98 23.81
C ASN A 11 30.96 -3.39 22.66
N TYR A 12 30.52 -4.21 21.71
CA TYR A 12 29.83 -3.76 20.51
C TYR A 12 28.61 -2.86 20.80
N PHE A 13 27.86 -3.16 21.82
CA PHE A 13 26.65 -2.41 22.22
C PHE A 13 26.92 -1.27 23.20
N LYS A 14 28.17 -0.90 23.48
CA LYS A 14 28.51 0.22 24.39
C LYS A 14 28.49 1.59 23.74
N GLN A 15 28.60 1.64 22.42
CA GLN A 15 28.65 2.89 21.68
C GLN A 15 27.65 2.88 20.52
N TRP A 16 26.76 3.87 20.50
CA TRP A 16 25.77 4.01 19.45
C TRP A 16 26.42 4.36 18.12
N SER A 17 25.99 3.66 17.09
CA SER A 17 26.25 3.95 15.67
C SER A 17 25.07 3.49 14.83
N ASN A 18 25.05 3.84 13.55
CA ASN A 18 24.01 3.39 12.61
C ASN A 18 23.96 1.87 12.52
N GLU A 19 25.13 1.23 12.48
CA GLU A 19 25.29 -0.24 12.42
C GLU A 19 24.81 -0.88 13.70
N MET A 20 25.20 -0.32 14.87
CA MET A 20 24.77 -0.85 16.18
C MET A 20 23.25 -0.78 16.33
N ALA A 21 22.65 0.34 15.99
CA ALA A 21 21.19 0.50 16.05
C ALA A 21 20.48 -0.47 15.09
N TYR A 22 20.99 -0.63 13.88
CA TYR A 22 20.47 -1.59 12.91
C TYR A 22 20.54 -3.04 13.43
N VAL A 23 21.70 -3.44 13.96
CA VAL A 23 21.90 -4.76 14.53
C VAL A 23 20.97 -5.00 15.71
N LEU A 24 20.83 -4.01 16.62
CA LEU A 24 19.92 -4.11 17.76
C LEU A 24 18.46 -4.29 17.30
N GLY A 25 18.01 -3.51 16.33
CA GLY A 25 16.68 -3.66 15.74
C GLY A 25 16.46 -5.05 15.13
N PHE A 26 17.48 -5.57 14.43
CA PHE A 26 17.42 -6.90 13.85
C PHE A 26 17.38 -8.00 14.91
N PHE A 27 18.10 -7.83 16.03
CA PHE A 27 18.01 -8.74 17.18
C PHE A 27 16.65 -8.67 17.87
N CYS A 28 16.02 -7.50 17.95
CA CYS A 28 14.65 -7.36 18.45
C CYS A 28 13.65 -8.13 17.59
N ALA A 29 13.85 -8.22 16.29
CA ALA A 29 13.03 -8.99 15.35
C ALA A 29 13.38 -10.50 15.43
N ASP A 30 14.47 -10.91 14.81
CA ASP A 30 14.85 -12.32 14.58
C ASP A 30 15.85 -12.92 15.59
N GLY A 31 16.41 -12.10 16.50
CA GLY A 31 17.41 -12.56 17.44
C GLY A 31 16.88 -13.53 18.48
N HIS A 32 17.69 -14.50 18.84
CA HIS A 32 17.46 -15.44 19.94
C HIS A 32 18.51 -15.28 21.03
N LEU A 33 18.04 -15.29 22.26
CA LEU A 33 18.85 -15.08 23.45
C LEU A 33 18.82 -16.32 24.36
N ALA A 34 19.95 -17.02 24.50
CA ALA A 34 20.13 -18.11 25.44
C ALA A 34 20.95 -17.62 26.64
N THR A 35 20.28 -16.92 27.57
CA THR A 35 20.89 -16.25 28.71
C THR A 35 21.72 -17.18 29.61
N SER A 36 21.25 -18.40 29.82
CA SER A 36 21.96 -19.42 30.65
C SER A 36 23.32 -19.85 30.08
N GLN A 37 23.53 -19.63 28.76
CA GLN A 37 24.75 -19.99 28.05
C GLN A 37 25.53 -18.76 27.56
N ASN A 38 25.01 -17.55 27.78
CA ASN A 38 25.54 -16.31 27.25
C ASN A 38 25.76 -16.37 25.72
N VAL A 39 24.78 -16.95 25.02
CA VAL A 39 24.80 -17.12 23.56
C VAL A 39 23.64 -16.35 22.95
N ILE A 40 23.96 -15.58 21.94
CA ILE A 40 22.98 -14.97 21.05
C ILE A 40 23.13 -15.58 19.66
N TYR A 41 22.02 -15.72 18.94
CA TYR A 41 22.06 -16.18 17.57
C TYR A 41 20.90 -15.62 16.73
N ILE A 42 21.14 -15.55 15.44
CA ILE A 42 20.16 -15.23 14.40
C ILE A 42 20.23 -16.30 13.33
N GLN A 43 19.11 -16.76 12.85
CA GLN A 43 19.01 -17.71 11.77
C GLN A 43 18.17 -17.13 10.63
N LEU A 44 18.76 -17.07 9.43
CA LEU A 44 18.11 -16.53 8.23
C LEU A 44 18.08 -17.55 7.10
N HIS A 45 17.30 -17.27 6.06
CA HIS A 45 17.38 -17.97 4.80
C HIS A 45 18.73 -17.68 4.13
N ARG A 46 19.36 -18.67 3.45
CA ARG A 46 20.70 -18.53 2.84
C ARG A 46 20.82 -17.36 1.84
N LYS A 47 19.74 -17.01 1.14
CA LYS A 47 19.76 -15.85 0.22
C LYS A 47 19.99 -14.50 0.93
N ASP A 48 19.76 -14.46 2.23
CA ASP A 48 19.95 -13.27 3.06
C ASP A 48 21.26 -13.32 3.89
N ASP A 49 22.18 -14.27 3.59
CA ASP A 49 23.41 -14.50 4.35
C ASP A 49 24.37 -13.31 4.37
N HIS A 50 24.26 -12.39 3.40
CA HIS A 50 25.06 -11.17 3.33
C HIS A 50 24.91 -10.31 4.60
N ILE A 51 23.71 -10.28 5.22
CA ILE A 51 23.48 -9.57 6.49
C ILE A 51 24.30 -10.20 7.62
N LEU A 52 24.29 -11.53 7.73
CA LEU A 52 25.05 -12.20 8.77
C LEU A 52 26.57 -12.11 8.55
N LYS A 53 27.01 -12.04 7.30
CA LYS A 53 28.42 -11.74 6.95
C LYS A 53 28.83 -10.34 7.40
N ASN A 54 27.91 -9.37 7.31
CA ASN A 54 28.15 -8.02 7.81
C ASN A 54 28.15 -7.99 9.35
N PHE A 55 27.30 -8.76 10.01
CA PHE A 55 27.35 -8.90 11.47
C PHE A 55 28.69 -9.46 11.95
N ILE A 56 29.27 -10.44 11.24
CA ILE A 56 30.64 -10.91 11.53
C ILE A 56 31.62 -9.73 11.53
N LYS A 57 31.56 -8.86 10.53
CA LYS A 57 32.43 -7.67 10.44
C LYS A 57 32.15 -6.70 11.58
N PHE A 58 30.89 -6.37 11.84
CA PHE A 58 30.51 -5.41 12.88
C PHE A 58 30.95 -5.87 14.28
N PHE A 59 30.78 -7.14 14.60
CA PHE A 59 31.27 -7.71 15.86
C PHE A 59 32.75 -8.00 15.89
N ASN A 60 33.50 -7.71 14.81
CA ASN A 60 34.89 -8.15 14.64
C ASN A 60 35.06 -9.64 15.06
N TYR A 61 34.13 -10.48 14.56
CA TYR A 61 34.01 -11.87 14.99
C TYR A 61 34.75 -12.80 14.05
N GLU A 62 35.69 -13.59 14.61
CA GLU A 62 36.50 -14.53 13.83
C GLU A 62 35.86 -15.92 13.64
N GLY A 63 34.67 -16.13 14.21
CA GLY A 63 33.98 -17.41 14.08
C GLY A 63 33.17 -17.53 12.75
N PRO A 64 32.85 -18.77 12.37
CA PRO A 64 32.15 -19.04 11.12
C PRO A 64 30.66 -18.78 11.20
N LEU A 65 30.01 -18.61 10.03
CA LEU A 65 28.57 -18.85 9.87
C LEU A 65 28.30 -20.36 9.77
N HIS A 66 27.18 -20.79 10.33
CA HIS A 66 26.77 -22.18 10.31
C HIS A 66 25.67 -22.42 9.25
N TYR A 67 26.04 -23.00 8.12
CA TYR A 67 25.11 -23.38 7.06
C TYR A 67 24.52 -24.75 7.33
N ARG A 68 23.19 -24.84 7.51
CA ARG A 68 22.51 -26.11 7.74
C ARG A 68 22.27 -26.83 6.41
N GLN A 69 22.69 -28.07 6.31
CA GLN A 69 22.57 -28.86 5.08
C GLN A 69 21.12 -29.22 4.75
N ASN A 70 20.32 -29.56 5.76
CA ASN A 70 18.95 -30.05 5.61
C ASN A 70 17.87 -28.92 5.58
N SER A 71 18.27 -27.69 5.73
CA SER A 71 17.41 -26.52 5.64
C SER A 71 18.13 -25.41 4.87
N ASN A 72 17.41 -24.66 4.09
CA ASN A 72 18.00 -23.58 3.31
C ASN A 72 18.28 -22.35 4.19
N THR A 73 18.93 -22.58 5.37
CA THR A 73 19.17 -21.57 6.40
C THR A 73 20.65 -21.46 6.74
N VAL A 74 21.03 -20.29 7.24
CA VAL A 74 22.34 -19.94 7.78
C VAL A 74 22.19 -19.28 9.13
N GLN A 75 23.06 -19.60 10.07
CA GLN A 75 23.03 -19.09 11.44
C GLN A 75 24.31 -18.36 11.77
N PHE A 76 24.18 -17.14 12.30
CA PHE A 76 25.20 -16.43 13.07
C PHE A 76 24.99 -16.74 14.54
N SER A 77 26.06 -17.06 15.28
CA SER A 77 25.99 -17.33 16.72
C SER A 77 27.25 -16.82 17.39
N ILE A 78 27.09 -16.07 18.47
CA ILE A 78 28.18 -15.50 19.25
C ILE A 78 27.94 -15.73 20.75
N SER A 79 28.99 -16.13 21.46
CA SER A 79 28.97 -16.31 22.92
C SER A 79 29.74 -15.19 23.60
N SER A 80 29.05 -14.35 24.36
CA SER A 80 29.63 -13.27 25.15
C SER A 80 28.70 -12.89 26.29
N GLU A 81 29.23 -12.84 27.49
CA GLU A 81 28.48 -12.41 28.67
C GLU A 81 28.10 -10.94 28.59
N GLU A 82 29.05 -10.09 28.13
CA GLU A 82 28.86 -8.64 28.00
C GLU A 82 27.78 -8.31 26.99
N ILE A 83 27.87 -8.90 25.78
CA ILE A 83 26.85 -8.71 24.73
C ILE A 83 25.49 -9.17 25.20
N THR A 84 25.42 -10.32 25.89
CA THR A 84 24.16 -10.84 26.43
C THR A 84 23.57 -9.90 27.49
N LYS A 85 24.40 -9.39 28.40
CA LYS A 85 23.96 -8.40 29.41
C LYS A 85 23.44 -7.12 28.75
N ASP A 86 24.14 -6.61 27.74
CA ASP A 86 23.73 -5.40 27.05
C ASP A 86 22.36 -5.58 26.36
N LEU A 87 22.13 -6.70 25.67
CA LEU A 87 20.86 -6.99 25.05
C LEU A 87 19.72 -7.15 26.07
N VAL A 88 19.99 -7.79 27.21
CA VAL A 88 19.03 -7.84 28.33
C VAL A 88 18.72 -6.46 28.88
N ASN A 89 19.73 -5.59 29.03
CA ASN A 89 19.54 -4.19 29.47
C ASN A 89 18.73 -3.37 28.47
N PHE A 90 18.78 -3.69 27.17
CA PHE A 90 17.90 -3.12 26.13
C PHE A 90 16.48 -3.74 26.14
N GLY A 91 16.19 -4.67 27.05
CA GLY A 91 14.88 -5.27 27.19
C GLY A 91 14.62 -6.50 26.34
N LEU A 92 15.65 -7.13 25.76
CA LEU A 92 15.47 -8.40 25.05
C LEU A 92 15.32 -9.54 26.07
N THR A 93 14.26 -10.34 25.88
CA THR A 93 13.97 -11.52 26.69
C THR A 93 13.92 -12.79 25.84
N ARG A 94 13.88 -13.96 26.47
CA ARG A 94 13.67 -15.23 25.76
C ARG A 94 12.28 -15.30 25.09
N HIS A 95 11.31 -14.59 25.66
CA HIS A 95 9.91 -14.56 25.20
C HIS A 95 9.56 -13.25 24.48
N LYS A 96 10.54 -12.65 23.79
CA LYS A 96 10.39 -11.35 23.14
C LYS A 96 9.16 -11.22 22.23
N SER A 97 8.74 -12.29 21.55
CA SER A 97 7.54 -12.28 20.69
C SER A 97 6.26 -11.87 21.41
N GLN A 98 6.20 -12.05 22.74
CA GLN A 98 5.03 -11.72 23.57
C GLN A 98 5.28 -10.50 24.48
N GLU A 99 6.54 -10.18 24.77
CA GLU A 99 6.93 -9.23 25.80
C GLU A 99 7.73 -8.05 25.27
N LEU A 100 8.06 -8.01 23.97
CA LEU A 100 8.92 -6.97 23.40
C LEU A 100 8.34 -5.58 23.65
N LYS A 101 9.17 -4.72 24.25
CA LYS A 101 8.89 -3.30 24.44
C LYS A 101 9.87 -2.48 23.64
N TRP A 102 9.55 -1.22 23.48
CA TRP A 102 10.46 -0.27 22.84
C TRP A 102 11.75 -0.14 23.66
N VAL A 103 12.86 0.04 22.97
CA VAL A 103 14.16 0.31 23.59
C VAL A 103 14.29 1.80 23.84
N GLU A 104 14.05 2.24 25.08
CA GLU A 104 13.98 3.67 25.43
C GLU A 104 15.34 4.40 25.36
N GLN A 105 16.44 3.66 25.39
CA GLN A 105 17.79 4.22 25.38
C GLN A 105 18.28 4.64 24.00
N ILE A 106 17.50 4.44 22.93
CA ILE A 106 17.92 4.76 21.56
C ILE A 106 17.95 6.28 21.39
N PRO A 107 19.11 6.91 21.09
CA PRO A 107 19.15 8.31 20.73
C PRO A 107 18.36 8.58 19.43
N GLU A 108 17.71 9.73 19.37
CA GLU A 108 16.76 10.06 18.30
C GLU A 108 17.32 9.86 16.90
N GLN A 109 18.56 10.26 16.65
CA GLN A 109 19.24 10.12 15.36
C GLN A 109 19.40 8.67 14.90
N PHE A 110 19.38 7.69 15.81
CA PHE A 110 19.54 6.29 15.49
C PHE A 110 18.20 5.50 15.38
N ILE A 111 17.09 6.14 15.70
CA ILE A 111 15.75 5.50 15.60
C ILE A 111 15.47 4.94 14.20
N PRO A 112 15.71 5.67 13.09
CA PRO A 112 15.45 5.12 11.75
C PRO A 112 16.27 3.86 11.46
N HIS A 113 17.52 3.80 11.94
CA HIS A 113 18.39 2.64 11.76
C HIS A 113 17.91 1.43 12.58
N PHE A 114 17.47 1.66 13.82
CA PHE A 114 16.87 0.62 14.65
C PHE A 114 15.58 0.08 14.01
N VAL A 115 14.69 0.98 13.58
CA VAL A 115 13.43 0.58 12.91
C VAL A 115 13.71 -0.16 11.61
N ARG A 116 14.74 0.24 10.84
CA ARG A 116 15.19 -0.51 9.64
C ARG A 116 15.62 -1.93 9.99
N GLY A 117 16.44 -2.10 11.03
CA GLY A 117 16.85 -3.43 11.48
C GLY A 117 15.67 -4.31 11.88
N TYR A 118 14.73 -3.75 12.64
CA TYR A 118 13.49 -4.43 12.99
C TYR A 118 12.63 -4.77 11.75
N PHE A 119 12.47 -3.83 10.84
CA PHE A 119 11.74 -4.02 9.59
C PHE A 119 12.38 -5.09 8.70
N ASP A 120 13.70 -5.15 8.64
CA ASP A 120 14.42 -6.16 7.84
C ASP A 120 14.22 -7.57 8.40
N GLY A 121 14.08 -7.75 9.72
CA GLY A 121 13.66 -9.01 10.34
C GLY A 121 12.16 -9.27 10.12
N ASP A 122 11.31 -8.67 10.91
CA ASP A 122 9.87 -8.97 11.04
C ASP A 122 8.95 -8.13 10.14
N GLY A 123 9.49 -7.19 9.35
CA GLY A 123 8.68 -6.37 8.46
C GLY A 123 8.36 -7.06 7.14
N HIS A 124 7.28 -6.64 6.52
CA HIS A 124 6.89 -7.03 5.17
C HIS A 124 6.79 -5.81 4.26
N ILE A 125 7.31 -5.93 3.05
CA ILE A 125 7.09 -5.00 1.95
C ILE A 125 6.57 -5.77 0.74
N GLY A 126 5.57 -5.24 0.09
CA GLY A 126 4.97 -5.87 -1.09
C GLY A 126 4.21 -4.88 -1.95
N LEU A 127 3.73 -5.36 -3.08
CA LEU A 127 2.88 -4.59 -3.98
C LEU A 127 1.44 -5.05 -3.80
N ALA A 128 0.57 -4.14 -3.38
CA ALA A 128 -0.87 -4.33 -3.36
C ALA A 128 -1.50 -3.72 -4.61
N GLN A 129 -2.60 -4.31 -5.05
CA GLN A 129 -3.38 -3.77 -6.15
C GLN A 129 -4.08 -2.49 -5.70
N ALA A 130 -3.95 -1.41 -6.48
CA ALA A 130 -4.68 -0.18 -6.24
C ALA A 130 -6.14 -0.31 -6.73
N HIS A 131 -6.90 0.76 -6.57
CA HIS A 131 -8.31 0.82 -7.03
C HIS A 131 -8.43 0.60 -8.55
N ASN A 132 -7.43 1.03 -9.30
CA ASN A 132 -7.30 0.73 -10.73
C ASN A 132 -6.47 -0.56 -10.89
N PRO A 133 -6.94 -1.56 -11.67
CA PRO A 133 -6.24 -2.83 -11.86
C PRO A 133 -4.81 -2.73 -12.40
N ASN A 134 -4.49 -1.64 -13.07
CA ASN A 134 -3.16 -1.41 -13.63
C ASN A 134 -2.19 -0.70 -12.68
N ASP A 135 -2.67 -0.17 -11.56
CA ASP A 135 -1.87 0.56 -10.60
C ASP A 135 -1.50 -0.35 -9.41
N LYS A 136 -0.22 -0.38 -9.09
CA LYS A 136 0.29 -1.07 -7.90
C LYS A 136 0.72 -0.03 -6.88
N LYS A 137 0.45 -0.31 -5.61
CA LYS A 137 0.88 0.50 -4.47
C LYS A 137 1.76 -0.33 -3.56
N LEU A 138 2.78 0.30 -3.00
CA LEU A 138 3.54 -0.33 -1.93
C LEU A 138 2.65 -0.49 -0.70
N ILE A 139 2.82 -1.61 -0.03
CA ILE A 139 2.29 -1.87 1.31
C ILE A 139 3.44 -2.27 2.22
N VAL A 140 3.48 -1.68 3.40
CA VAL A 140 4.41 -2.02 4.47
C VAL A 140 3.61 -2.51 5.66
N LYS A 141 4.10 -3.59 6.26
CA LYS A 141 3.53 -4.17 7.48
C LYS A 141 4.63 -4.50 8.46
N LEU A 142 4.38 -4.24 9.73
CA LEU A 142 5.26 -4.63 10.85
C LEU A 142 4.41 -5.35 11.90
N VAL A 143 4.94 -6.42 12.43
CA VAL A 143 4.25 -7.27 13.41
C VAL A 143 5.01 -7.23 14.72
N SER A 144 4.33 -7.00 15.85
CA SER A 144 4.91 -7.05 17.18
C SER A 144 3.85 -7.04 18.28
N THR A 145 4.29 -6.77 19.52
CA THR A 145 3.42 -6.45 20.65
C THR A 145 2.80 -5.07 20.48
N LEU A 146 1.65 -4.81 21.11
CA LEU A 146 0.98 -3.51 21.02
C LEU A 146 1.85 -2.35 21.51
N PRO A 147 2.52 -2.42 22.66
CA PRO A 147 3.37 -1.32 23.15
C PRO A 147 4.51 -0.96 22.18
N PHE A 148 5.14 -1.97 21.57
CA PHE A 148 6.20 -1.76 20.60
C PHE A 148 5.67 -1.07 19.32
N ILE A 149 4.56 -1.58 18.77
CA ILE A 149 3.94 -1.05 17.56
C ILE A 149 3.42 0.37 17.75
N GLN A 150 2.81 0.68 18.88
CA GLN A 150 2.34 2.05 19.20
C GLN A 150 3.51 3.03 19.28
N ARG A 151 4.61 2.63 19.92
CA ARG A 151 5.78 3.49 20.02
C ARG A 151 6.46 3.69 18.67
N LEU A 152 6.65 2.63 17.87
CA LEU A 152 7.21 2.73 16.52
C LEU A 152 6.37 3.67 15.65
N LYS A 153 5.04 3.51 15.67
CA LYS A 153 4.10 4.39 14.97
C LYS A 153 4.29 5.84 15.39
N SER A 154 4.33 6.12 16.70
CA SER A 154 4.53 7.46 17.24
C SER A 154 5.86 8.09 16.82
N GLU A 155 6.96 7.32 16.77
CA GLU A 155 8.27 7.83 16.33
C GLU A 155 8.25 8.21 14.84
N PHE A 156 7.60 7.39 14.00
CA PHE A 156 7.44 7.76 12.60
C PHE A 156 6.50 8.95 12.40
N GLU A 157 5.41 9.05 13.17
CA GLU A 157 4.47 10.19 13.10
C GLU A 157 5.11 11.52 13.48
N LYS A 158 6.06 11.53 14.43
CA LYS A 158 6.87 12.71 14.73
C LYS A 158 7.68 13.17 13.52
N TYR A 159 8.29 12.22 12.80
CA TYR A 159 9.04 12.51 11.59
C TYR A 159 8.12 12.94 10.43
N TYR A 160 6.98 12.28 10.26
CA TYR A 160 6.04 12.53 9.18
C TYR A 160 5.19 13.80 9.38
N GLY A 161 4.99 14.21 10.63
CA GLY A 161 4.27 15.42 10.99
C GLY A 161 2.75 15.29 11.09
N SER A 162 2.20 14.08 10.93
CA SER A 162 0.77 13.81 11.08
C SER A 162 0.49 12.34 11.39
N GLU A 163 -0.71 12.04 11.88
CA GLU A 163 -1.14 10.66 12.07
C GLU A 163 -1.15 9.87 10.76
N CYS A 164 -0.62 8.65 10.79
CA CYS A 164 -0.55 7.77 9.64
C CYS A 164 -0.49 6.30 10.04
N GLY A 165 -0.87 5.42 9.08
CA GLY A 165 -0.90 3.99 9.32
C GLY A 165 -2.06 3.54 10.22
N SER A 166 -2.32 2.26 10.22
CA SER A 166 -3.36 1.62 11.03
C SER A 166 -2.80 0.44 11.80
N ILE A 167 -3.22 0.29 13.06
CA ILE A 167 -2.88 -0.87 13.88
C ILE A 167 -4.06 -1.84 13.83
N LYS A 168 -3.78 -3.08 13.48
CA LYS A 168 -4.75 -4.19 13.46
C LYS A 168 -4.45 -5.14 14.60
N ASP A 169 -5.48 -5.54 15.34
CA ASP A 169 -5.41 -6.58 16.34
C ASP A 169 -5.71 -7.94 15.69
N ASN A 170 -4.71 -8.84 15.73
CA ASN A 170 -4.83 -10.21 15.22
C ASN A 170 -4.93 -11.23 16.38
N LYS A 171 -5.38 -10.80 17.57
CA LYS A 171 -5.55 -11.58 18.81
C LYS A 171 -4.23 -12.01 19.46
N THR A 172 -3.28 -12.54 18.71
CA THR A 172 -1.98 -13.05 19.23
C THR A 172 -0.83 -12.07 18.98
N TYR A 173 -1.00 -11.12 18.06
CA TYR A 173 -0.03 -10.08 17.74
C TYR A 173 -0.74 -8.86 17.15
N PHE A 174 -0.03 -7.75 17.08
CA PHE A 174 -0.52 -6.52 16.43
C PHE A 174 0.25 -6.25 15.15
N GLU A 175 -0.47 -5.78 14.12
CA GLU A 175 0.09 -5.46 12.82
C GLU A 175 -0.05 -3.95 12.56
N LEU A 176 1.06 -3.24 12.39
CA LEU A 176 1.09 -1.87 11.89
C LEU A 176 1.14 -1.92 10.38
N VAL A 177 0.21 -1.23 9.72
CA VAL A 177 0.06 -1.25 8.27
C VAL A 177 0.12 0.18 7.73
N TYR A 178 1.05 0.41 6.81
CA TYR A 178 1.10 1.59 5.98
C TYR A 178 0.63 1.23 4.57
N THR A 179 -0.38 1.96 4.09
CA THR A 179 -0.95 1.82 2.75
C THR A 179 -1.11 3.20 2.12
N GLY A 180 -0.99 3.29 0.82
CA GLY A 180 -1.03 4.56 0.10
C GLY A 180 0.37 5.15 -0.10
N SER A 181 0.57 5.75 -1.27
CA SER A 181 1.92 6.15 -1.73
C SER A 181 2.64 7.05 -0.73
N ASN A 182 1.99 8.10 -0.22
CA ASN A 182 2.66 9.08 0.65
C ASN A 182 3.17 8.45 1.95
N HIS A 183 2.32 7.76 2.72
CA HIS A 183 2.71 7.19 4.01
C HIS A 183 3.76 6.08 3.87
N THR A 184 3.56 5.21 2.87
CA THR A 184 4.46 4.07 2.65
C THR A 184 5.82 4.52 2.14
N ASN A 185 5.84 5.45 1.16
CA ASN A 185 7.09 5.98 0.62
C ASN A 185 7.85 6.76 1.69
N SER A 186 7.19 7.67 2.42
CA SER A 186 7.84 8.42 3.50
C SER A 186 8.38 7.53 4.62
N PHE A 187 7.69 6.42 4.97
CA PHE A 187 8.21 5.45 5.93
C PHE A 187 9.47 4.75 5.42
N LEU A 188 9.46 4.31 4.17
CA LEU A 188 10.61 3.63 3.56
C LEU A 188 11.77 4.61 3.34
N ASP A 189 11.51 5.86 2.94
CA ASP A 189 12.51 6.91 2.87
C ASP A 189 13.15 7.15 4.23
N TRP A 190 12.35 7.28 5.27
CA TRP A 190 12.83 7.50 6.64
C TRP A 190 13.79 6.42 7.12
N ILE A 191 13.48 5.14 6.87
CA ILE A 191 14.34 4.04 7.32
C ILE A 191 15.51 3.75 6.38
N TYR A 192 15.42 4.07 5.07
CA TYR A 192 16.44 3.73 4.08
C TYR A 192 17.36 4.89 3.67
N LYS A 193 16.99 6.16 3.95
CA LYS A 193 17.72 7.36 3.54
C LYS A 193 19.24 7.25 3.76
N ASP A 194 19.66 6.86 4.96
CA ASP A 194 21.07 6.76 5.35
C ASP A 194 21.53 5.28 5.48
N SER A 195 20.89 4.38 4.72
CA SER A 195 21.26 2.97 4.72
C SER A 195 22.42 2.69 3.77
N THR A 196 23.29 1.77 4.18
CA THR A 196 24.34 1.22 3.32
C THR A 196 23.96 -0.20 2.89
N TYR A 197 24.71 -0.77 1.93
CA TYR A 197 24.54 -2.18 1.56
C TYR A 197 24.71 -3.13 2.75
N GLU A 198 25.56 -2.75 3.72
CA GLU A 198 25.86 -3.53 4.92
C GLU A 198 24.69 -3.52 5.93
N THR A 199 23.88 -2.48 5.93
CA THR A 199 22.82 -2.25 6.92
C THR A 199 21.42 -2.28 6.32
N ARG A 200 21.20 -3.06 5.27
CA ARG A 200 19.87 -3.26 4.68
C ARG A 200 19.72 -4.63 4.04
N LEU A 201 18.53 -5.19 4.13
CA LEU A 201 18.20 -6.45 3.48
C LEU A 201 17.93 -6.21 1.99
N LYS A 202 18.85 -6.71 1.14
CA LYS A 202 18.87 -6.45 -0.30
C LYS A 202 17.49 -6.61 -0.96
N ARG A 203 16.81 -7.75 -0.73
CA ARG A 203 15.53 -8.06 -1.37
C ARG A 203 14.40 -7.08 -1.01
N LYS A 204 14.36 -6.55 0.23
CA LYS A 204 13.35 -5.57 0.65
C LYS A 204 13.65 -4.21 0.07
N TYR A 205 14.93 -3.80 0.09
CA TYR A 205 15.38 -2.56 -0.52
C TYR A 205 15.15 -2.53 -2.04
N GLU A 206 15.36 -3.64 -2.75
CA GLU A 206 15.13 -3.73 -4.19
C GLU A 206 13.65 -3.53 -4.55
N ILE A 207 12.71 -4.04 -3.74
CA ILE A 207 11.28 -3.78 -3.96
C ILE A 207 10.99 -2.29 -3.86
N TYR A 208 11.52 -1.62 -2.83
CA TYR A 208 11.36 -0.20 -2.61
C TYR A 208 12.03 0.62 -3.74
N SER A 209 13.32 0.42 -3.99
CA SER A 209 14.07 1.18 -4.98
C SER A 209 13.54 1.01 -6.40
N ASN A 210 13.11 -0.18 -6.78
CA ASN A 210 12.49 -0.43 -8.08
C ASN A 210 11.12 0.24 -8.21
N PHE A 211 10.40 0.42 -7.10
CA PHE A 211 9.13 1.12 -7.10
C PHE A 211 9.32 2.62 -7.23
N ILE A 212 10.22 3.20 -6.42
CA ILE A 212 10.56 4.64 -6.46
C ILE A 212 11.18 5.03 -7.81
N ASN A 213 12.11 4.24 -8.34
CA ASN A 213 12.67 4.52 -9.67
C ASN A 213 11.62 4.52 -10.79
N LYS A 214 10.52 3.77 -10.63
CA LYS A 214 9.37 3.88 -11.54
C LYS A 214 8.54 5.13 -11.29
N GLU A 215 8.36 5.52 -10.02
CA GLU A 215 7.67 6.77 -9.66
C GLU A 215 8.52 8.00 -10.04
N ASP A 216 9.84 7.98 -9.80
CA ASP A 216 10.76 9.03 -10.29
C ASP A 216 10.73 9.14 -11.82
N TYR A 217 10.59 8.03 -12.54
CA TYR A 217 10.36 8.05 -13.99
C TYR A 217 9.00 8.66 -14.36
N LEU A 218 8.01 8.55 -13.48
CA LEU A 218 6.69 9.18 -13.62
C LEU A 218 6.66 10.61 -13.07
N GLU A 219 7.50 10.94 -12.07
CA GLU A 219 7.67 12.31 -11.53
C GLU A 219 8.64 13.16 -12.37
N GLN A 220 9.51 12.55 -13.17
CA GLN A 220 10.20 13.23 -14.28
C GLN A 220 9.24 13.59 -15.41
N THR A 221 7.94 13.42 -15.21
CA THR A 221 6.94 14.06 -16.07
C THR A 221 7.12 15.55 -15.93
N VAL A 222 7.58 16.13 -17.03
CA VAL A 222 7.85 17.55 -17.26
C VAL A 222 6.75 18.38 -16.61
N LYS A 223 7.13 19.32 -15.73
CA LYS A 223 6.17 20.27 -15.17
C LYS A 223 5.52 21.01 -16.32
N ILE A 224 4.26 20.72 -16.57
CA ILE A 224 3.55 21.27 -17.70
C ILE A 224 3.23 22.72 -17.38
N ASP A 225 3.91 23.62 -18.06
CA ASP A 225 3.55 25.03 -18.08
C ASP A 225 2.60 25.33 -19.26
N PHE A 226 2.19 26.59 -19.39
CA PHE A 226 1.29 27.02 -20.44
C PHE A 226 1.91 26.82 -21.85
N ASP A 227 3.19 27.10 -22.01
CA ASP A 227 3.87 27.05 -23.32
C ASP A 227 4.01 25.61 -23.81
N LEU A 228 4.31 24.67 -22.90
CA LEU A 228 4.33 23.26 -23.22
C LEU A 228 2.92 22.74 -23.57
N ALA A 229 1.90 23.18 -22.82
CA ALA A 229 0.52 22.80 -23.11
C ALA A 229 0.07 23.28 -24.50
N GLU A 230 0.47 24.50 -24.91
CA GLU A 230 0.21 25.01 -26.27
C GLU A 230 0.92 24.20 -27.37
N LYS A 231 2.17 23.81 -27.13
CA LYS A 231 2.90 22.89 -28.04
C LYS A 231 2.18 21.57 -28.20
N ILE A 232 1.71 20.98 -27.09
CA ILE A 232 0.94 19.73 -27.09
C ILE A 232 -0.36 19.89 -27.88
N ARG A 233 -1.10 21.00 -27.71
CA ARG A 233 -2.33 21.29 -28.48
C ARG A 233 -2.06 21.44 -29.97
N ASN A 234 -0.99 22.14 -30.33
CA ASN A 234 -0.63 22.35 -31.75
C ASN A 234 -0.25 21.02 -32.42
N ASP A 235 0.52 20.19 -31.76
CA ASP A 235 0.89 18.88 -32.27
C ASP A 235 -0.32 17.93 -32.38
N PHE A 236 -1.27 18.03 -31.45
CA PHE A 236 -2.52 17.29 -31.52
C PHE A 236 -3.35 17.73 -32.76
N LYS A 237 -3.43 19.05 -33.03
CA LYS A 237 -4.08 19.58 -34.23
C LYS A 237 -3.38 19.13 -35.50
N ASN A 238 -2.08 18.94 -35.46
CA ASN A 238 -1.26 18.45 -36.58
C ASN A 238 -1.33 16.91 -36.76
N GLY A 239 -2.19 16.23 -36.00
CA GLY A 239 -2.52 14.82 -36.21
C GLY A 239 -1.83 13.82 -35.29
N LEU A 240 -0.98 14.26 -34.33
CA LEU A 240 -0.44 13.34 -33.35
C LEU A 240 -1.53 12.89 -32.36
N ASN A 241 -1.59 11.58 -32.07
CA ASN A 241 -2.52 11.07 -31.09
C ASN A 241 -1.97 11.20 -29.64
N THR A 242 -2.83 10.99 -28.66
CA THR A 242 -2.49 11.15 -27.23
C THR A 242 -1.35 10.25 -26.74
N ASN A 243 -1.11 9.09 -27.38
CA ASN A 243 0.00 8.20 -27.04
C ASN A 243 1.32 8.77 -27.57
N GLU A 244 1.34 9.22 -28.82
CA GLU A 244 2.50 9.84 -29.45
C GLU A 244 2.91 11.12 -28.72
N LEU A 245 1.94 11.94 -28.32
CA LEU A 245 2.18 13.14 -27.53
C LEU A 245 2.74 12.81 -26.13
N SER A 246 2.23 11.77 -25.49
CA SER A 246 2.73 11.28 -24.21
C SER A 246 4.21 10.88 -24.29
N LEU A 247 4.59 10.16 -25.35
CA LEU A 247 5.98 9.76 -25.59
C LEU A 247 6.86 10.96 -25.99
N LYS A 248 6.39 11.82 -26.90
CA LYS A 248 7.15 12.98 -27.40
C LYS A 248 7.50 13.98 -26.31
N TYR A 249 6.57 14.25 -25.41
CA TYR A 249 6.72 15.27 -24.37
C TYR A 249 7.06 14.70 -22.99
N ASN A 250 7.17 13.39 -22.86
CA ASN A 250 7.34 12.68 -21.58
C ASN A 250 6.30 13.10 -20.54
N VAL A 251 5.03 13.21 -20.96
CA VAL A 251 3.89 13.63 -20.16
C VAL A 251 2.91 12.46 -20.03
N ASN A 252 2.40 12.22 -18.83
CA ASN A 252 1.42 11.16 -18.62
C ASN A 252 0.21 11.33 -19.55
N ARG A 253 -0.21 10.26 -20.21
CA ARG A 253 -1.36 10.26 -21.13
C ARG A 253 -2.64 10.82 -20.49
N CYS A 254 -2.85 10.55 -19.20
CA CYS A 254 -4.00 11.10 -18.47
C CYS A 254 -3.95 12.63 -18.35
N SER A 255 -2.77 13.24 -18.40
CA SER A 255 -2.58 14.69 -18.41
C SER A 255 -2.71 15.29 -19.82
N ILE A 256 -2.39 14.54 -20.88
CA ILE A 256 -2.50 15.01 -22.28
C ILE A 256 -3.96 15.27 -22.66
N LYS A 257 -4.87 14.35 -22.32
CA LYS A 257 -6.28 14.50 -22.72
C LYS A 257 -6.94 15.80 -22.22
N PRO A 258 -6.86 16.17 -20.93
CA PRO A 258 -7.39 17.46 -20.46
C PRO A 258 -6.74 18.68 -21.10
N ILE A 259 -5.47 18.59 -21.54
CA ILE A 259 -4.77 19.68 -22.22
C ILE A 259 -5.34 19.87 -23.62
N VAL A 260 -5.45 18.81 -24.41
CA VAL A 260 -5.97 18.90 -25.81
C VAL A 260 -7.47 19.21 -25.84
N ASP A 261 -8.21 18.82 -24.80
CA ASP A 261 -9.63 19.18 -24.62
C ASP A 261 -9.82 20.61 -24.07
N ASN A 262 -8.75 21.41 -23.91
CA ASN A 262 -8.75 22.78 -23.35
C ASN A 262 -9.36 22.87 -21.92
N ILE A 263 -9.23 21.83 -21.12
CA ILE A 263 -9.75 21.78 -19.74
C ILE A 263 -8.72 22.34 -18.76
N THR A 264 -7.40 22.14 -19.04
CA THR A 264 -6.30 22.56 -18.16
C THR A 264 -5.26 23.37 -18.92
N HIS A 265 -4.46 24.19 -18.19
CA HIS A 265 -3.37 24.98 -18.74
C HIS A 265 -3.82 25.96 -19.87
N THR A 266 -4.97 26.58 -19.70
CA THR A 266 -5.50 27.63 -20.58
C THR A 266 -5.13 29.03 -20.07
N LYS A 267 -5.11 30.07 -20.95
CA LYS A 267 -4.80 31.47 -20.55
C LYS A 267 -5.84 32.04 -19.58
N GLU A 268 -7.08 31.72 -19.79
CA GLU A 268 -8.13 31.92 -18.80
C GLU A 268 -8.02 30.77 -17.84
N ASP A 269 -7.89 31.05 -16.54
CA ASP A 269 -7.84 30.00 -15.50
C ASP A 269 -9.21 29.34 -15.41
N ASN A 270 -9.59 28.65 -16.49
CA ASN A 270 -10.79 27.82 -16.60
C ASN A 270 -10.69 26.58 -15.68
N ARG A 271 -9.92 26.70 -14.57
CA ARG A 271 -10.03 25.78 -13.44
C ARG A 271 -11.37 25.91 -12.74
N ASP A 272 -12.37 26.40 -13.40
CA ASP A 272 -13.76 26.21 -12.99
C ASP A 272 -14.28 24.80 -13.34
N VAL A 273 -13.39 23.80 -13.22
CA VAL A 273 -13.82 22.41 -12.98
C VAL A 273 -14.65 22.35 -11.68
N ARG A 274 -14.53 23.37 -10.82
CA ARG A 274 -15.43 23.61 -9.69
C ARG A 274 -16.85 23.96 -10.12
N SER A 275 -17.07 24.54 -11.30
CA SER A 275 -18.44 24.85 -11.79
C SER A 275 -19.29 23.59 -11.94
N LYS A 276 -18.69 22.45 -12.33
CA LYS A 276 -19.39 21.15 -12.40
C LYS A 276 -19.76 20.56 -11.03
N LEU A 277 -19.22 21.11 -9.96
CA LEU A 277 -19.52 20.70 -8.59
C LEU A 277 -20.47 21.64 -7.87
N TYR A 278 -20.92 22.73 -8.55
CA TYR A 278 -22.02 23.57 -8.10
C TYR A 278 -23.35 22.90 -8.45
N VAL A 279 -24.22 22.89 -7.47
CA VAL A 279 -25.51 22.18 -7.53
C VAL A 279 -26.58 23.17 -7.15
N GLU A 280 -27.58 23.31 -8.01
CA GLU A 280 -28.78 24.08 -7.76
C GLU A 280 -29.82 23.19 -7.07
N ALA A 281 -30.26 23.63 -5.90
CA ALA A 281 -31.34 23.00 -5.15
C ALA A 281 -32.12 24.06 -4.38
N TRP A 282 -33.44 23.93 -4.29
CA TRP A 282 -34.35 24.88 -3.61
C TRP A 282 -34.12 26.34 -4.04
N GLY A 283 -33.76 26.58 -5.31
CA GLY A 283 -33.50 27.92 -5.84
C GLY A 283 -32.18 28.57 -5.41
N GLU A 284 -31.30 27.82 -4.74
CA GLU A 284 -29.96 28.25 -4.36
C GLU A 284 -28.90 27.44 -5.10
N THR A 285 -27.84 28.10 -5.59
CA THR A 285 -26.70 27.42 -6.21
C THR A 285 -25.49 27.46 -5.30
N LYS A 286 -25.08 26.31 -4.78
CA LYS A 286 -23.94 26.15 -3.88
C LYS A 286 -23.01 25.05 -4.35
N HIS A 287 -21.72 25.12 -3.96
CA HIS A 287 -20.83 24.00 -4.15
C HIS A 287 -21.31 22.78 -3.34
N TYR A 288 -21.23 21.56 -3.87
CA TYR A 288 -21.78 20.37 -3.20
C TYR A 288 -21.25 20.14 -1.77
N LEU A 289 -20.00 20.59 -1.47
CA LEU A 289 -19.45 20.53 -0.10
C LEU A 289 -20.10 21.55 0.85
N ASP A 290 -20.65 22.64 0.33
CA ASP A 290 -21.35 23.62 1.15
C ASP A 290 -22.78 23.15 1.43
N TRP A 291 -23.37 22.38 0.53
CA TRP A 291 -24.61 21.68 0.80
C TRP A 291 -24.52 20.68 1.94
N LEU A 292 -23.34 20.08 2.21
CA LEU A 292 -23.14 19.19 3.38
C LEU A 292 -23.26 19.92 4.74
N LYS A 293 -23.14 21.26 4.74
CA LYS A 293 -23.30 22.10 5.94
C LYS A 293 -24.74 22.57 6.10
N ASP A 294 -25.58 22.35 5.11
CA ASP A 294 -26.98 22.75 5.11
C ASP A 294 -27.81 21.71 5.87
N GLU A 295 -28.68 22.17 6.78
CA GLU A 295 -29.52 21.30 7.62
C GLU A 295 -30.45 20.38 6.82
N ARG A 296 -30.75 20.74 5.57
CA ARG A 296 -31.56 19.93 4.64
C ARG A 296 -30.78 18.74 4.08
N CYS A 297 -29.44 18.73 4.17
CA CYS A 297 -28.61 17.64 3.67
C CYS A 297 -28.43 16.56 4.76
N LEU A 298 -29.10 15.44 4.59
CA LEU A 298 -29.13 14.34 5.56
C LEU A 298 -28.16 13.21 5.25
N VAL A 299 -27.28 13.39 4.27
CA VAL A 299 -26.36 12.34 3.80
C VAL A 299 -24.89 12.75 3.93
N ASP A 300 -24.00 11.76 4.00
CA ASP A 300 -22.57 11.99 4.04
C ASP A 300 -22.01 12.41 2.67
N LYS A 301 -20.76 12.91 2.68
CA LYS A 301 -20.03 13.40 1.50
C LYS A 301 -19.98 12.39 0.36
N ASN A 302 -19.71 11.13 0.66
CA ASN A 302 -19.51 10.10 -0.36
C ASN A 302 -20.85 9.71 -1.01
N THR A 303 -21.89 9.61 -0.19
CA THR A 303 -23.25 9.34 -0.64
C THR A 303 -23.79 10.49 -1.50
N LEU A 304 -23.57 11.74 -1.08
CA LEU A 304 -23.99 12.90 -1.85
C LEU A 304 -23.27 12.97 -3.22
N TYR A 305 -21.95 12.79 -3.23
CA TYR A 305 -21.16 12.80 -4.46
C TYR A 305 -21.59 11.69 -5.44
N ASP A 306 -21.78 10.45 -4.95
CA ASP A 306 -22.20 9.32 -5.77
C ASP A 306 -23.58 9.56 -6.38
N ARG A 307 -24.52 10.08 -5.61
CA ARG A 307 -25.88 10.38 -6.09
C ARG A 307 -25.92 11.50 -7.13
N LEU A 308 -25.26 12.61 -6.84
CA LEU A 308 -25.25 13.78 -7.74
C LEU A 308 -24.50 13.51 -9.03
N PHE A 309 -23.25 13.02 -8.94
CA PHE A 309 -22.32 13.03 -10.06
C PHE A 309 -22.12 11.70 -10.76
N ARG A 310 -22.43 10.58 -10.08
CA ARG A 310 -22.36 9.25 -10.71
C ARG A 310 -23.71 8.71 -11.13
N ARG A 311 -24.76 9.01 -10.36
CA ARG A 311 -26.12 8.51 -10.62
C ARG A 311 -27.06 9.56 -11.16
N ASN A 312 -26.61 10.80 -11.26
CA ASN A 312 -27.36 11.93 -11.77
C ASN A 312 -28.73 12.10 -11.10
N ALA A 313 -28.75 11.98 -9.76
CA ALA A 313 -29.97 12.13 -8.97
C ALA A 313 -30.39 13.61 -8.91
N PRO A 314 -31.70 13.91 -8.89
CA PRO A 314 -32.17 15.26 -8.57
C PRO A 314 -31.58 15.73 -7.25
N PRO A 315 -31.04 16.97 -7.17
CA PRO A 315 -30.28 17.43 -6.01
C PRO A 315 -30.99 17.33 -4.67
N GLU A 316 -32.24 17.72 -4.61
CA GLU A 316 -33.07 17.66 -3.40
C GLU A 316 -33.24 16.21 -2.92
N ILE A 317 -33.45 15.28 -3.85
CA ILE A 317 -33.60 13.85 -3.57
C ILE A 317 -32.24 13.29 -3.10
N ALA A 318 -31.13 13.72 -3.75
CA ALA A 318 -29.80 13.29 -3.40
C ALA A 318 -29.43 13.63 -1.95
N MET A 319 -29.93 14.78 -1.44
CA MET A 319 -29.63 15.32 -0.12
C MET A 319 -30.56 14.82 0.99
N THR A 320 -31.84 14.59 0.67
CA THR A 320 -32.88 14.37 1.72
C THR A 320 -33.15 12.90 2.03
N ILE A 321 -32.93 11.98 1.11
CA ILE A 321 -33.19 10.57 1.35
C ILE A 321 -32.05 9.94 2.13
N GLN A 322 -32.30 9.56 3.39
CA GLN A 322 -31.33 8.77 4.16
C GLN A 322 -31.11 7.39 3.52
N PRO A 323 -29.88 6.88 3.45
CA PRO A 323 -29.63 5.52 3.00
C PRO A 323 -30.20 4.53 4.02
N ASP A 324 -30.98 3.57 3.57
CA ASP A 324 -31.36 2.42 4.39
C ASP A 324 -30.11 1.71 4.93
N LYS A 325 -30.13 1.32 6.22
CA LYS A 325 -29.02 0.56 6.82
C LYS A 325 -28.77 -0.71 5.99
N GLY A 326 -27.65 -0.72 5.27
CA GLY A 326 -27.22 -1.87 4.45
C GLY A 326 -27.51 -1.77 2.94
N LYS A 327 -28.16 -0.70 2.44
CA LYS A 327 -28.34 -0.47 1.00
C LYS A 327 -27.88 0.94 0.63
N THR A 328 -26.72 1.06 0.01
CA THR A 328 -26.13 2.32 -0.47
C THR A 328 -26.76 2.87 -1.75
N SER A 329 -27.93 2.40 -2.17
CA SER A 329 -28.41 2.68 -3.51
C SER A 329 -29.73 3.43 -3.56
N TRP A 330 -29.65 4.76 -3.78
CA TRP A 330 -30.71 5.41 -4.55
C TRP A 330 -30.67 4.84 -5.96
N VAL A 331 -31.77 4.26 -6.43
CA VAL A 331 -31.93 3.82 -7.81
C VAL A 331 -32.77 4.90 -8.50
N ASN A 332 -32.20 5.53 -9.53
CA ASN A 332 -32.97 6.43 -10.38
C ASN A 332 -34.21 5.65 -10.92
N PRO A 333 -35.44 6.03 -10.61
CA PRO A 333 -36.60 5.35 -11.13
C PRO A 333 -36.66 5.36 -12.66
N ASP A 334 -36.02 6.35 -13.32
CA ASP A 334 -35.91 6.42 -14.79
C ASP A 334 -34.68 5.70 -15.35
N SER A 335 -33.76 5.22 -14.50
CA SER A 335 -32.73 4.31 -14.93
C SER A 335 -33.36 2.93 -15.19
N LYS A 336 -34.04 2.81 -16.31
CA LYS A 336 -34.25 1.49 -16.89
C LYS A 336 -32.87 0.87 -17.05
N LYS A 337 -32.45 -0.01 -16.09
CA LYS A 337 -31.44 -0.99 -16.41
C LYS A 337 -31.90 -1.52 -17.76
N LYS A 338 -31.07 -1.39 -18.81
CA LYS A 338 -31.25 -2.16 -20.03
C LYS A 338 -31.12 -3.61 -19.61
N THR A 339 -32.20 -4.18 -19.11
CA THR A 339 -32.38 -5.61 -18.99
C THR A 339 -32.37 -6.06 -20.44
N HIS A 340 -31.30 -6.73 -20.86
CA HIS A 340 -31.30 -7.39 -22.15
C HIS A 340 -32.44 -8.41 -22.10
N LEU A 341 -33.55 -8.06 -22.74
CA LEU A 341 -34.65 -8.96 -22.96
C LEU A 341 -34.33 -9.79 -24.18
N PHE A 342 -34.62 -11.04 -24.14
CA PHE A 342 -34.41 -12.01 -25.21
C PHE A 342 -35.76 -12.65 -25.53
N GLU A 343 -36.09 -12.66 -26.81
CA GLU A 343 -37.32 -13.24 -27.32
C GLU A 343 -37.10 -14.68 -27.80
N TYR A 344 -37.98 -15.60 -27.40
CA TYR A 344 -38.03 -16.95 -27.90
C TYR A 344 -39.47 -17.48 -27.79
N GLU A 345 -39.95 -18.08 -28.91
CA GLU A 345 -41.33 -18.62 -29.04
C GLU A 345 -42.42 -17.60 -28.65
N GLY A 346 -42.21 -16.31 -28.98
CA GLY A 346 -43.18 -15.24 -28.70
C GLY A 346 -43.19 -14.72 -27.27
N GLU A 347 -42.26 -15.17 -26.41
CA GLU A 347 -42.09 -14.69 -25.06
C GLU A 347 -40.79 -13.89 -24.92
N GLU A 348 -40.91 -12.69 -24.36
CA GLU A 348 -39.76 -11.82 -24.10
C GLU A 348 -39.45 -11.79 -22.59
N LYS A 349 -38.25 -12.33 -22.21
CA LYS A 349 -37.84 -12.44 -20.81
C LYS A 349 -36.40 -12.00 -20.61
N SER A 350 -36.05 -11.59 -19.38
CA SER A 350 -34.64 -11.34 -19.00
C SER A 350 -33.85 -12.64 -18.92
N ILE A 351 -32.51 -12.57 -19.01
CA ILE A 351 -31.63 -13.75 -18.85
C ILE A 351 -31.89 -14.47 -17.53
N LEU A 352 -32.20 -13.73 -16.46
CA LEU A 352 -32.52 -14.31 -15.16
C LEU A 352 -33.88 -15.06 -15.19
N ALA A 353 -34.86 -14.53 -15.89
CA ALA A 353 -36.15 -15.19 -16.04
C ALA A 353 -36.04 -16.42 -16.94
N TRP A 354 -35.30 -16.32 -18.04
CA TRP A 354 -35.01 -17.47 -18.91
C TRP A 354 -34.17 -18.55 -18.20
N SER A 355 -33.25 -18.21 -17.30
CA SER A 355 -32.49 -19.23 -16.53
C SER A 355 -33.33 -20.00 -15.51
N LYS A 356 -34.56 -19.57 -15.26
CA LYS A 356 -35.55 -20.25 -14.40
C LYS A 356 -36.72 -20.89 -15.19
N ASP A 357 -36.68 -20.75 -16.51
CA ASP A 357 -37.69 -21.31 -17.39
C ASP A 357 -37.43 -22.82 -17.56
N GLU A 358 -38.50 -23.61 -17.61
CA GLU A 358 -38.43 -25.06 -17.75
C GLU A 358 -37.65 -25.53 -19.01
N ARG A 359 -37.60 -24.68 -20.04
CA ARG A 359 -36.88 -24.93 -21.29
C ARG A 359 -35.36 -24.68 -21.14
N CYS A 360 -34.88 -24.15 -20.02
CA CYS A 360 -33.50 -23.86 -19.80
C CYS A 360 -32.80 -24.91 -18.93
N ASN A 361 -31.85 -25.61 -19.49
CA ASN A 361 -31.06 -26.64 -18.79
C ASN A 361 -29.83 -26.05 -18.05
N PHE A 362 -29.71 -24.73 -17.97
CA PHE A 362 -28.51 -24.08 -17.44
C PHE A 362 -28.82 -23.06 -16.34
N ASN A 363 -27.85 -22.89 -15.43
CA ASN A 363 -27.90 -21.80 -14.47
C ASN A 363 -27.69 -20.44 -15.15
N TYR A 364 -28.04 -19.36 -14.44
CA TYR A 364 -27.91 -17.99 -14.91
C TYR A 364 -26.52 -17.64 -15.49
N GLN A 365 -25.42 -18.09 -14.87
CA GLN A 365 -24.09 -17.74 -15.30
C GLN A 365 -23.74 -18.40 -16.64
N LYS A 366 -24.09 -19.65 -16.83
CA LYS A 366 -23.84 -20.39 -18.07
C LYS A 366 -24.72 -19.85 -19.22
N LEU A 367 -26.00 -19.57 -18.96
CA LEU A 367 -26.87 -18.94 -19.94
C LEU A 367 -26.41 -17.56 -20.36
N LYS A 368 -26.00 -16.71 -19.38
CA LYS A 368 -25.44 -15.39 -19.63
C LYS A 368 -24.19 -15.44 -20.47
N TYR A 369 -23.29 -16.39 -20.22
CA TYR A 369 -22.07 -16.58 -20.99
C TYR A 369 -22.36 -16.96 -22.45
N ARG A 370 -23.28 -17.90 -22.68
CA ARG A 370 -23.71 -18.34 -24.03
C ARG A 370 -24.31 -17.19 -24.85
N LEU A 371 -25.19 -16.41 -24.23
CA LEU A 371 -25.87 -15.29 -24.91
C LEU A 371 -24.94 -14.08 -25.14
N LEU A 372 -24.19 -13.62 -24.11
CA LEU A 372 -23.48 -12.35 -24.16
C LEU A 372 -22.01 -12.49 -24.58
N LYS A 373 -21.38 -13.66 -24.37
CA LYS A 373 -19.98 -13.86 -24.72
C LYS A 373 -19.80 -14.67 -25.99
N LEU A 374 -20.61 -15.73 -26.18
CA LEU A 374 -20.57 -16.55 -27.37
C LEU A 374 -21.50 -16.04 -28.48
N GLY A 375 -22.41 -15.09 -28.20
CA GLY A 375 -23.32 -14.52 -29.19
C GLY A 375 -24.35 -15.52 -29.74
N MET A 376 -24.67 -16.58 -28.98
CA MET A 376 -25.63 -17.59 -29.40
C MET A 376 -27.06 -17.02 -29.43
N ASN A 377 -27.89 -17.49 -30.33
CA ASN A 377 -29.32 -17.19 -30.24
C ASN A 377 -29.95 -17.91 -29.04
N LEU A 378 -31.08 -17.39 -28.55
CA LEU A 378 -31.67 -17.88 -27.31
C LEU A 378 -32.09 -19.34 -27.41
N GLY A 379 -32.67 -19.77 -28.56
CA GLY A 379 -33.09 -21.15 -28.77
C GLY A 379 -31.94 -22.15 -28.70
N GLU A 380 -30.75 -21.79 -29.20
CA GLU A 380 -29.52 -22.57 -29.07
C GLU A 380 -28.94 -22.51 -27.68
N ALA A 381 -29.03 -21.31 -27.04
CA ALA A 381 -28.47 -21.10 -25.74
C ALA A 381 -29.21 -21.83 -24.60
N LEU A 382 -30.50 -22.15 -24.79
CA LEU A 382 -31.33 -22.87 -23.83
C LEU A 382 -31.12 -24.38 -23.85
N LYS A 383 -30.68 -24.96 -24.98
CA LYS A 383 -30.56 -26.40 -25.16
C LYS A 383 -29.16 -26.94 -24.84
N GLU A 384 -29.06 -28.17 -24.37
CA GLU A 384 -27.78 -28.88 -24.35
C GLU A 384 -27.37 -29.20 -25.80
N SER A 385 -26.11 -28.92 -26.11
CA SER A 385 -25.47 -29.34 -27.38
C SER A 385 -25.05 -30.79 -27.31
#